data_8801665764cbf8404109f1ea6ce3fdcc
#
_entry.id   8801665764cbf8404109f1ea6ce3fdcc
#
_cell.length_a   1.000
_cell.length_b   1.000
_cell.length_c   1.000
_cell.angle_alpha   90.00
_cell.angle_beta   90.00
_cell.angle_gamma   90.00
#
_symmetry.space_group_name_H-M   'P 1'
#
loop_
_entity.id
_entity.type
_entity.pdbx_description
1 polymer ?
#
loop_
_entity_poly.entity_id
_entity_poly.type
_entity_poly.pdbx_seq_one_letter_code
_entity_poly.pdbx_strand_id
1 'polypeptide(L)'
;MNEAATDALRRKWDTRYQAAQPRSPAAVLQENQHLLPPRGRALDLACGLGANALLLARHGLDVRAWDQSPVAVDSVRAAAATQGLAVDAQVRDLSTSPPQPASFDVIVVAHFLDRTLAPAIAAALSHGGVLFYQTFVRESVSDVGPMSPRFRLERNELLALFDGLIVRVYREEGTLGDVGRGLRDEAMLVAQRP
;
A
#
# COMPACT_ATOMS: atom_id res chain seq x y z
N MET A 1 12.28 15.59 9.20
CA MET A 1 11.16 15.67 10.20
C MET A 1 11.83 15.56 11.56
N ASN A 2 11.43 16.34 12.58
CA ASN A 2 12.06 16.20 13.89
C ASN A 2 11.43 15.00 14.64
N GLU A 3 12.16 14.44 15.61
CA GLU A 3 11.79 13.23 16.36
C GLU A 3 10.40 13.37 17.04
N ALA A 4 10.08 14.55 17.59
CA ALA A 4 8.79 14.81 18.21
C ALA A 4 7.60 14.75 17.22
N ALA A 5 7.80 15.17 15.97
CA ALA A 5 6.77 15.09 14.93
C ALA A 5 6.55 13.64 14.46
N THR A 6 7.62 12.85 14.36
CA THR A 6 7.55 11.42 14.06
C THR A 6 6.80 10.65 15.15
N ASP A 7 7.10 10.95 16.42
CA ASP A 7 6.42 10.34 17.56
C ASP A 7 4.93 10.72 17.65
N ALA A 8 4.59 11.96 17.35
CA ALA A 8 3.19 12.40 17.33
C ALA A 8 2.41 11.67 16.20
N LEU A 9 3.02 11.50 15.03
CA LEU A 9 2.42 10.79 13.91
C LEU A 9 2.22 9.30 14.25
N ARG A 10 3.22 8.65 14.87
CA ARG A 10 3.13 7.27 15.33
C ARG A 10 1.98 7.09 16.32
N ARG A 11 1.89 7.91 17.39
CA ARG A 11 0.80 7.85 18.37
C ARG A 11 -0.58 8.01 17.74
N LYS A 12 -0.72 8.90 16.76
CA LYS A 12 -1.96 9.06 16.01
C LYS A 12 -2.39 7.76 15.33
N TRP A 13 -1.46 7.05 14.69
CA TRP A 13 -1.73 5.79 14.01
C TRP A 13 -1.99 4.67 15.01
N ASP A 14 -1.24 4.58 16.12
CA ASP A 14 -1.48 3.61 17.20
C ASP A 14 -2.91 3.71 17.70
N THR A 15 -3.37 4.92 18.06
CA THR A 15 -4.76 5.15 18.51
C THR A 15 -5.78 4.72 17.43
N ARG A 16 -5.50 5.04 16.17
CA ARG A 16 -6.39 4.66 15.06
C ARG A 16 -6.49 3.14 14.89
N TYR A 17 -5.37 2.43 14.96
CA TYR A 17 -5.34 0.98 14.79
C TYR A 17 -5.91 0.22 15.98
N GLN A 18 -5.79 0.74 17.22
CA GLN A 18 -6.44 0.17 18.39
C GLN A 18 -7.97 0.12 18.26
N ALA A 19 -8.56 1.11 17.60
CA ALA A 19 -10.02 1.20 17.39
C ALA A 19 -10.48 0.58 16.06
N ALA A 20 -9.56 0.21 15.16
CA ALA A 20 -9.92 -0.24 13.83
C ALA A 20 -10.24 -1.74 13.80
N GLN A 21 -11.19 -2.11 12.94
CA GLN A 21 -11.45 -3.51 12.60
C GLN A 21 -10.61 -3.92 11.38
N PRO A 22 -10.20 -5.20 11.27
CA PRO A 22 -9.56 -5.72 10.06
C PRO A 22 -10.45 -5.45 8.84
N ARG A 23 -9.83 -4.99 7.75
CA ARG A 23 -10.49 -4.73 6.48
C ARG A 23 -10.17 -5.84 5.48
N SER A 24 -10.91 -5.88 4.39
CA SER A 24 -10.53 -6.66 3.22
C SER A 24 -9.24 -6.11 2.61
N PRO A 25 -8.46 -6.93 1.90
CA PRO A 25 -7.35 -6.43 1.10
C PRO A 25 -7.81 -5.34 0.12
N ALA A 26 -6.90 -4.48 -0.32
CA ALA A 26 -7.21 -3.41 -1.26
C ALA A 26 -7.71 -3.99 -2.60
N ALA A 27 -8.66 -3.29 -3.24
CA ALA A 27 -9.26 -3.74 -4.50
C ALA A 27 -8.20 -3.93 -5.60
N VAL A 28 -7.17 -3.06 -5.66
CA VAL A 28 -6.07 -3.22 -6.61
C VAL A 28 -5.41 -4.59 -6.51
N LEU A 29 -5.27 -5.14 -5.32
CA LEU A 29 -4.69 -6.46 -5.13
C LEU A 29 -5.72 -7.57 -5.35
N GLN A 30 -6.95 -7.42 -4.83
CA GLN A 30 -8.00 -8.43 -4.96
C GLN A 30 -8.41 -8.69 -6.42
N GLU A 31 -8.59 -7.61 -7.19
CA GLU A 31 -9.05 -7.70 -8.59
C GLU A 31 -7.94 -8.17 -9.54
N ASN A 32 -6.67 -8.00 -9.15
CA ASN A 32 -5.52 -8.27 -10.01
C ASN A 32 -4.59 -9.38 -9.47
N GLN A 33 -5.08 -10.28 -8.61
CA GLN A 33 -4.27 -11.39 -8.07
C GLN A 33 -3.64 -12.28 -9.16
N HIS A 34 -4.28 -12.38 -10.32
CA HIS A 34 -3.78 -13.13 -11.47
C HIS A 34 -2.48 -12.57 -12.07
N LEU A 35 -2.07 -11.37 -11.67
CA LEU A 35 -0.79 -10.74 -12.04
C LEU A 35 0.32 -11.00 -11.01
N LEU A 36 0.02 -11.66 -9.90
CA LEU A 36 1.04 -12.04 -8.91
C LEU A 36 1.92 -13.18 -9.45
N PRO A 37 3.24 -13.14 -9.22
CA PRO A 37 4.10 -14.28 -9.51
C PRO A 37 3.79 -15.44 -8.55
N PRO A 38 4.01 -16.71 -8.95
CA PRO A 38 3.71 -17.87 -8.11
C PRO A 38 4.61 -17.99 -6.88
N ARG A 39 5.71 -17.26 -6.84
CA ARG A 39 6.69 -17.18 -5.74
C ARG A 39 7.50 -15.89 -5.88
N GLY A 40 8.14 -15.46 -4.82
CA GLY A 40 8.99 -14.26 -4.79
C GLY A 40 8.86 -13.51 -3.48
N ARG A 41 9.60 -12.42 -3.35
CA ARG A 41 9.62 -11.55 -2.17
C ARG A 41 8.59 -10.46 -2.34
N ALA A 42 7.68 -10.33 -1.38
CA ALA A 42 6.65 -9.33 -1.39
C ALA A 42 6.79 -8.35 -0.21
N LEU A 43 6.45 -7.09 -0.45
CA LEU A 43 6.36 -6.05 0.58
C LEU A 43 4.95 -5.47 0.60
N ASP A 44 4.30 -5.51 1.76
CA ASP A 44 3.14 -4.67 2.08
C ASP A 44 3.65 -3.43 2.81
N LEU A 45 3.72 -2.30 2.11
CA LEU A 45 4.32 -1.05 2.56
C LEU A 45 3.25 -0.15 3.17
N ALA A 46 3.45 0.31 4.42
CA ALA A 46 2.44 0.94 5.28
C ALA A 46 1.23 0.00 5.46
N CYS A 47 1.52 -1.22 5.92
CA CYS A 47 0.63 -2.37 5.86
C CYS A 47 -0.63 -2.26 6.76
N GLY A 48 -0.65 -1.33 7.72
CA GLY A 48 -1.74 -1.22 8.68
C GLY A 48 -2.00 -2.56 9.38
N LEU A 49 -3.26 -3.01 9.39
CA LEU A 49 -3.64 -4.29 10.02
C LEU A 49 -3.34 -5.53 9.14
N GLY A 50 -2.64 -5.37 8.01
CA GLY A 50 -2.00 -6.44 7.26
C GLY A 50 -2.89 -7.26 6.33
N ALA A 51 -4.05 -6.77 5.93
CA ALA A 51 -4.95 -7.51 5.05
C ALA A 51 -4.28 -7.92 3.72
N ASN A 52 -3.49 -7.02 3.11
CA ASN A 52 -2.74 -7.32 1.89
C ASN A 52 -1.61 -8.32 2.17
N ALA A 53 -0.84 -8.12 3.26
CA ALA A 53 0.24 -9.03 3.65
C ALA A 53 -0.26 -10.48 3.82
N LEU A 54 -1.41 -10.66 4.50
CA LEU A 54 -2.01 -11.97 4.69
C LEU A 54 -2.49 -12.59 3.37
N LEU A 55 -3.01 -11.79 2.43
CA LEU A 55 -3.39 -12.29 1.10
C LEU A 55 -2.14 -12.74 0.33
N LEU A 56 -1.08 -11.95 0.31
CA LEU A 56 0.18 -12.27 -0.35
C LEU A 56 0.81 -13.56 0.23
N ALA A 57 0.76 -13.72 1.56
CA ALA A 57 1.28 -14.93 2.21
C ALA A 57 0.45 -16.18 1.86
N ARG A 58 -0.89 -16.06 1.81
CA ARG A 58 -1.75 -17.17 1.31
C ARG A 58 -1.48 -17.52 -0.15
N HIS A 59 -1.05 -16.56 -0.95
CA HIS A 59 -0.66 -16.80 -2.34
C HIS A 59 0.67 -17.56 -2.47
N GLY A 60 1.49 -17.64 -1.39
CA GLY A 60 2.75 -18.36 -1.35
C GLY A 60 4.00 -17.48 -1.51
N LEU A 61 3.87 -16.17 -1.35
CA LEU A 61 4.99 -15.24 -1.40
C LEU A 61 5.72 -15.14 -0.04
N ASP A 62 7.03 -14.84 -0.07
CA ASP A 62 7.83 -14.46 1.10
C ASP A 62 7.52 -13.00 1.45
N VAL A 63 6.72 -12.78 2.50
CA VAL A 63 6.09 -11.50 2.77
C VAL A 63 6.77 -10.75 3.90
N ARG A 64 7.14 -9.49 3.60
CA ARG A 64 7.44 -8.47 4.61
C ARG A 64 6.29 -7.48 4.70
N ALA A 65 5.94 -7.09 5.92
CA ALA A 65 4.90 -6.11 6.20
C ALA A 65 5.48 -5.00 7.08
N TRP A 66 5.49 -3.75 6.58
CA TRP A 66 6.11 -2.64 7.29
C TRP A 66 5.07 -1.56 7.62
N ASP A 67 5.07 -1.13 8.87
CA ASP A 67 4.31 0.04 9.33
C ASP A 67 5.10 0.79 10.40
N GLN A 68 4.85 2.07 10.58
CA GLN A 68 5.46 2.84 11.66
C GLN A 68 4.82 2.57 13.03
N SER A 69 3.61 2.01 13.06
CA SER A 69 2.85 1.70 14.27
C SER A 69 3.18 0.31 14.79
N PRO A 70 3.73 0.17 16.00
CA PRO A 70 3.87 -1.14 16.64
C PRO A 70 2.53 -1.85 16.84
N VAL A 71 1.44 -1.12 17.09
CA VAL A 71 0.09 -1.71 17.22
C VAL A 71 -0.34 -2.41 15.93
N ALA A 72 -0.10 -1.80 14.77
CA ALA A 72 -0.36 -2.39 13.47
C ALA A 72 0.48 -3.66 13.27
N VAL A 73 1.77 -3.56 13.50
CA VAL A 73 2.72 -4.68 13.32
C VAL A 73 2.36 -5.87 14.20
N ASP A 74 2.04 -5.65 15.47
CA ASP A 74 1.65 -6.72 16.39
C ASP A 74 0.32 -7.36 15.98
N SER A 75 -0.62 -6.58 15.44
CA SER A 75 -1.86 -7.11 14.85
C SER A 75 -1.59 -8.03 13.66
N VAL A 76 -0.67 -7.64 12.76
CA VAL A 76 -0.26 -8.49 11.62
C VAL A 76 0.35 -9.80 12.11
N ARG A 77 1.27 -9.75 13.07
CA ARG A 77 1.92 -10.93 13.65
C ARG A 77 0.89 -11.90 14.26
N ALA A 78 -0.04 -11.37 15.05
CA ALA A 78 -1.10 -12.16 15.68
C ALA A 78 -2.02 -12.81 14.63
N ALA A 79 -2.46 -12.04 13.63
CA ALA A 79 -3.31 -12.53 12.56
C ALA A 79 -2.62 -13.59 11.68
N ALA A 80 -1.34 -13.41 11.38
CA ALA A 80 -0.53 -14.38 10.64
C ALA A 80 -0.37 -15.68 11.44
N ALA A 81 -0.01 -15.59 12.72
CA ALA A 81 0.12 -16.76 13.60
C ALA A 81 -1.19 -17.55 13.70
N THR A 82 -2.33 -16.87 13.88
CA THR A 82 -3.65 -17.52 13.95
C THR A 82 -4.00 -18.29 12.68
N GLN A 83 -3.50 -17.85 11.53
CA GLN A 83 -3.77 -18.47 10.23
C GLN A 83 -2.66 -19.42 9.76
N GLY A 84 -1.61 -19.61 10.57
CA GLY A 84 -0.45 -20.45 10.19
C GLY A 84 0.35 -19.89 9.00
N LEU A 85 0.34 -18.56 8.82
CA LEU A 85 1.04 -17.87 7.74
C LEU A 85 2.37 -17.30 8.22
N ALA A 86 3.40 -17.34 7.36
CA ALA A 86 4.68 -16.69 7.60
C ALA A 86 4.65 -15.26 7.04
N VAL A 87 4.73 -14.26 7.91
CA VAL A 87 4.84 -12.84 7.57
C VAL A 87 5.89 -12.19 8.47
N ASP A 88 6.94 -11.61 7.88
CA ASP A 88 7.94 -10.81 8.60
C ASP A 88 7.43 -9.37 8.77
N ALA A 89 6.69 -9.14 9.86
CA ALA A 89 6.14 -7.82 10.17
C ALA A 89 7.11 -7.01 11.03
N GLN A 90 7.43 -5.77 10.58
CA GLN A 90 8.45 -4.92 11.21
C GLN A 90 7.92 -3.49 11.41
N VAL A 91 8.23 -2.92 12.61
CA VAL A 91 8.06 -1.48 12.82
C VAL A 91 9.13 -0.74 12.05
N ARG A 92 8.72 0.14 11.12
CA ARG A 92 9.66 0.85 10.26
C ARG A 92 9.18 2.24 9.89
N ASP A 93 10.04 3.22 10.09
CA ASP A 93 9.85 4.57 9.56
C ASP A 93 10.40 4.62 8.13
N LEU A 94 9.51 4.71 7.17
CA LEU A 94 9.85 4.71 5.73
C LEU A 94 10.59 5.98 5.30
N SER A 95 10.45 7.08 6.05
CA SER A 95 11.15 8.34 5.74
C SER A 95 12.65 8.27 6.00
N THR A 96 13.06 7.44 6.97
CA THR A 96 14.46 7.23 7.34
C THR A 96 15.03 5.90 6.86
N SER A 97 14.15 4.93 6.58
CA SER A 97 14.53 3.57 6.20
C SER A 97 13.66 3.06 5.05
N PRO A 98 13.78 3.67 3.84
CA PRO A 98 13.03 3.23 2.67
C PRO A 98 13.44 1.81 2.23
N PRO A 99 12.65 1.15 1.38
CA PRO A 99 13.02 -0.17 0.85
C PRO A 99 14.28 -0.09 0.00
N GLN A 100 15.12 -1.11 0.11
CA GLN A 100 16.38 -1.19 -0.64
C GLN A 100 16.12 -1.47 -2.12
N PRO A 101 16.95 -0.97 -3.05
CA PRO A 101 16.81 -1.25 -4.47
C PRO A 101 16.79 -2.75 -4.80
N ALA A 102 15.99 -3.15 -5.78
CA ALA A 102 15.88 -4.51 -6.32
C ALA A 102 15.65 -5.60 -5.25
N SER A 103 14.89 -5.29 -4.19
CA SER A 103 14.68 -6.18 -3.04
C SER A 103 13.37 -6.97 -3.10
N PHE A 104 12.41 -6.56 -3.95
CA PHE A 104 11.07 -7.15 -3.96
C PHE A 104 10.58 -7.44 -5.37
N ASP A 105 9.91 -8.57 -5.52
CA ASP A 105 9.26 -8.98 -6.76
C ASP A 105 7.81 -8.46 -6.83
N VAL A 106 7.22 -8.16 -5.65
CA VAL A 106 5.91 -7.53 -5.51
C VAL A 106 5.98 -6.46 -4.42
N ILE A 107 5.44 -5.27 -4.70
CA ILE A 107 5.20 -4.24 -3.68
C ILE A 107 3.73 -3.85 -3.73
N VAL A 108 3.08 -3.86 -2.57
CA VAL A 108 1.72 -3.34 -2.40
C VAL A 108 1.77 -2.10 -1.54
N VAL A 109 1.07 -1.05 -1.97
CA VAL A 109 0.87 0.20 -1.23
C VAL A 109 -0.62 0.54 -1.26
N ALA A 110 -1.28 0.56 -0.10
CA ALA A 110 -2.70 0.83 -0.02
C ALA A 110 -3.01 1.92 1.01
N HIS A 111 -3.80 2.93 0.62
CA HIS A 111 -4.27 4.03 1.47
C HIS A 111 -3.13 4.81 2.17
N PHE A 112 -1.99 4.83 1.54
CA PHE A 112 -0.81 5.59 1.94
C PHE A 112 -0.34 6.45 0.76
N LEU A 113 0.10 7.67 1.02
CA LEU A 113 0.66 8.57 0.01
C LEU A 113 1.79 9.41 0.60
N ASP A 114 2.99 9.10 0.17
CA ASP A 114 4.17 9.98 0.32
C ASP A 114 4.89 10.04 -1.04
N ARG A 115 4.79 11.19 -1.69
CA ARG A 115 5.34 11.43 -3.03
C ARG A 115 6.86 11.30 -3.05
N THR A 116 7.51 11.62 -1.94
CA THR A 116 8.97 11.55 -1.84
C THR A 116 9.50 10.10 -1.83
N LEU A 117 8.64 9.14 -1.51
CA LEU A 117 8.98 7.71 -1.51
C LEU A 117 8.78 7.04 -2.87
N ALA A 118 8.07 7.65 -3.83
CA ALA A 118 7.77 7.02 -5.11
C ALA A 118 9.03 6.54 -5.86
N PRO A 119 10.13 7.32 -5.95
CA PRO A 119 11.35 6.83 -6.59
C PRO A 119 11.98 5.63 -5.86
N ALA A 120 11.96 5.62 -4.53
CA ALA A 120 12.50 4.52 -3.74
C ALA A 120 11.64 3.25 -3.87
N ILE A 121 10.31 3.39 -3.93
CA ILE A 121 9.39 2.28 -4.17
C ILE A 121 9.63 1.67 -5.55
N ALA A 122 9.72 2.48 -6.60
CA ALA A 122 10.01 2.01 -7.96
C ALA A 122 11.38 1.31 -8.04
N ALA A 123 12.42 1.91 -7.42
CA ALA A 123 13.77 1.32 -7.39
C ALA A 123 13.83 0.00 -6.61
N ALA A 124 12.96 -0.19 -5.61
CA ALA A 124 12.93 -1.39 -4.77
C ALA A 124 12.36 -2.62 -5.47
N LEU A 125 11.62 -2.46 -6.55
CA LEU A 125 11.19 -3.58 -7.39
C LEU A 125 12.40 -4.25 -8.04
N SER A 126 12.41 -5.58 -8.10
CA SER A 126 13.32 -6.35 -8.94
C SER A 126 12.99 -6.11 -10.43
N HIS A 127 13.90 -6.46 -11.35
CA HIS A 127 13.59 -6.51 -12.79
C HIS A 127 12.37 -7.43 -13.03
N GLY A 128 11.38 -6.94 -13.73
CA GLY A 128 10.10 -7.64 -13.93
C GLY A 128 9.14 -7.61 -12.72
N GLY A 129 9.56 -7.03 -11.59
CA GLY A 129 8.74 -6.91 -10.38
C GLY A 129 7.54 -5.99 -10.56
N VAL A 130 6.49 -6.19 -9.77
CA VAL A 130 5.18 -5.55 -9.95
C VAL A 130 4.78 -4.74 -8.73
N LEU A 131 4.38 -3.49 -8.97
CA LEU A 131 3.77 -2.59 -8.01
C LEU A 131 2.24 -2.68 -8.10
N PHE A 132 1.58 -2.82 -6.95
CA PHE A 132 0.14 -2.64 -6.77
C PHE A 132 -0.08 -1.42 -5.87
N TYR A 133 -0.62 -0.35 -6.41
CA TYR A 133 -0.82 0.90 -5.66
C TYR A 133 -2.29 1.32 -5.71
N GLN A 134 -2.88 1.66 -4.56
CA GLN A 134 -4.23 2.19 -4.48
C GLN A 134 -4.31 3.22 -3.35
N THR A 135 -4.81 4.42 -3.64
CA THR A 135 -5.05 5.42 -2.61
C THR A 135 -6.07 6.46 -3.04
N PHE A 136 -6.44 7.34 -2.11
CA PHE A 136 -7.49 8.33 -2.28
C PHE A 136 -7.14 9.42 -3.29
N VAL A 137 -8.16 9.87 -4.05
CA VAL A 137 -8.07 10.98 -5.02
C VAL A 137 -8.72 12.24 -4.48
N ARG A 138 -8.37 13.41 -5.03
CA ARG A 138 -9.02 14.70 -4.72
C ARG A 138 -10.41 14.79 -5.34
N GLU A 139 -10.58 14.26 -6.54
CA GLU A 139 -11.88 14.19 -7.22
C GLU A 139 -12.69 13.02 -6.66
N SER A 140 -13.29 13.23 -5.48
CA SER A 140 -14.04 12.21 -4.75
C SER A 140 -15.54 12.47 -4.80
N VAL A 141 -16.33 11.41 -4.62
CA VAL A 141 -17.80 11.46 -4.54
C VAL A 141 -18.29 11.41 -3.10
N SER A 142 -17.39 11.11 -2.14
CA SER A 142 -17.72 11.05 -0.72
C SER A 142 -16.59 11.67 0.15
N ASP A 143 -16.84 11.75 1.46
CA ASP A 143 -15.87 12.24 2.44
C ASP A 143 -14.96 11.12 2.99
N VAL A 144 -14.93 9.94 2.36
CA VAL A 144 -14.07 8.82 2.77
C VAL A 144 -12.60 9.17 2.55
N GLY A 145 -11.76 8.83 3.52
CA GLY A 145 -10.31 9.00 3.45
C GLY A 145 -9.79 10.22 4.23
N PRO A 146 -8.56 10.67 3.94
CA PRO A 146 -7.94 11.79 4.64
C PRO A 146 -8.59 13.12 4.26
N MET A 147 -8.85 13.98 5.26
CA MET A 147 -9.40 15.33 5.04
C MET A 147 -8.41 16.24 4.29
N SER A 148 -7.11 16.07 4.50
CA SER A 148 -6.10 16.94 3.88
C SER A 148 -5.85 16.55 2.42
N PRO A 149 -5.95 17.50 1.47
CA PRO A 149 -5.64 17.26 0.05
C PRO A 149 -4.19 16.76 -0.19
N ARG A 150 -3.27 17.04 0.75
CA ARG A 150 -1.89 16.55 0.69
C ARG A 150 -1.80 15.02 0.60
N PHE A 151 -2.75 14.32 1.21
CA PHE A 151 -2.79 12.85 1.24
C PHE A 151 -3.78 12.28 0.23
N ARG A 152 -4.18 13.09 -0.77
CA ARG A 152 -5.01 12.68 -1.90
C ARG A 152 -4.28 12.95 -3.21
N LEU A 153 -4.43 12.07 -4.17
CA LEU A 153 -3.84 12.18 -5.50
C LEU A 153 -4.53 13.29 -6.32
N GLU A 154 -3.76 13.96 -7.14
CA GLU A 154 -4.27 14.71 -8.29
C GLU A 154 -4.66 13.77 -9.44
N ARG A 155 -5.34 14.28 -10.44
CA ARG A 155 -5.73 13.49 -11.63
C ARG A 155 -4.49 12.88 -12.30
N ASN A 156 -4.55 11.58 -12.58
CA ASN A 156 -3.49 10.83 -13.23
C ASN A 156 -2.14 10.84 -12.49
N GLU A 157 -2.10 11.24 -11.22
CA GLU A 157 -0.83 11.45 -10.51
C GLU A 157 -0.04 10.14 -10.31
N LEU A 158 -0.71 8.98 -10.13
CA LEU A 158 0.01 7.70 -10.05
C LEU A 158 0.79 7.39 -11.33
N LEU A 159 0.27 7.77 -12.50
CA LEU A 159 0.99 7.59 -13.77
C LEU A 159 2.25 8.47 -13.82
N ALA A 160 2.18 9.69 -13.30
CA ALA A 160 3.32 10.59 -13.25
C ALA A 160 4.37 10.18 -12.20
N LEU A 161 3.92 9.71 -11.02
CA LEU A 161 4.81 9.26 -9.94
C LEU A 161 5.63 8.01 -10.32
N PHE A 162 5.09 7.17 -11.22
CA PHE A 162 5.67 5.90 -11.64
C PHE A 162 5.87 5.80 -13.16
N ASP A 163 6.18 6.92 -13.82
CA ASP A 163 6.35 7.04 -15.28
C ASP A 163 7.45 6.13 -15.87
N GLY A 164 8.43 5.74 -15.04
CA GLY A 164 9.48 4.77 -15.42
C GLY A 164 9.02 3.30 -15.41
N LEU A 165 7.79 3.00 -14.98
CA LEU A 165 7.24 1.65 -14.95
C LEU A 165 6.29 1.41 -16.12
N ILE A 166 6.17 0.15 -16.53
CA ILE A 166 5.22 -0.27 -17.57
C ILE A 166 3.82 -0.41 -16.93
N VAL A 167 2.87 0.42 -17.29
CA VAL A 167 1.49 0.34 -16.80
C VAL A 167 0.83 -0.95 -17.29
N ARG A 168 0.28 -1.75 -16.39
CA ARG A 168 -0.48 -2.96 -16.69
C ARG A 168 -1.98 -2.76 -16.46
N VAL A 169 -2.35 -2.08 -15.37
CA VAL A 169 -3.73 -1.70 -15.05
C VAL A 169 -3.71 -0.29 -14.47
N TYR A 170 -4.61 0.55 -14.91
CA TYR A 170 -4.89 1.84 -14.30
C TYR A 170 -6.38 2.09 -14.28
N ARG A 171 -6.88 2.58 -13.14
CA ARG A 171 -8.29 2.92 -12.99
C ARG A 171 -8.43 4.13 -12.07
N GLU A 172 -9.05 5.18 -12.58
CA GLU A 172 -9.40 6.40 -11.86
C GLU A 172 -10.66 6.96 -12.53
N GLU A 173 -11.80 6.87 -11.87
CA GLU A 173 -13.11 7.19 -12.49
C GLU A 173 -13.64 8.56 -12.07
N GLY A 174 -13.14 9.11 -10.95
CA GLY A 174 -13.56 10.41 -10.43
C GLY A 174 -15.08 10.50 -10.28
N THR A 175 -15.65 11.61 -10.77
CA THR A 175 -17.09 11.90 -10.73
C THR A 175 -17.83 11.61 -12.03
N LEU A 176 -17.18 10.96 -13.01
CA LEU A 176 -17.77 10.67 -14.31
C LEU A 176 -18.86 9.58 -14.22
N GLY A 177 -20.00 9.81 -14.87
CA GLY A 177 -21.07 8.83 -15.04
C GLY A 177 -21.87 8.55 -13.75
N ASP A 178 -22.30 7.30 -13.58
CA ASP A 178 -23.05 6.86 -12.39
C ASP A 178 -22.09 6.71 -11.18
N VAL A 179 -22.09 7.71 -10.31
CA VAL A 179 -21.22 7.77 -9.14
C VAL A 179 -21.54 6.72 -8.05
N GLY A 180 -22.67 6.05 -8.14
CA GLY A 180 -23.02 4.93 -7.26
C GLY A 180 -22.32 3.62 -7.60
N ARG A 181 -21.52 3.58 -8.67
CA ARG A 181 -20.86 2.39 -9.19
C ARG A 181 -19.38 2.64 -9.47
N GLY A 182 -18.60 1.55 -9.50
CA GLY A 182 -17.19 1.60 -9.88
C GLY A 182 -16.23 1.87 -8.73
N LEU A 183 -14.97 2.16 -9.06
CA LEU A 183 -13.95 2.59 -8.11
C LEU A 183 -14.05 4.09 -7.91
N ARG A 184 -14.67 4.50 -6.82
CA ARG A 184 -14.84 5.92 -6.47
C ARG A 184 -13.92 6.29 -5.33
N ASP A 185 -13.63 7.58 -5.20
CA ASP A 185 -12.78 8.16 -4.14
C ASP A 185 -11.31 7.73 -4.16
N GLU A 186 -10.93 6.78 -5.02
CA GLU A 186 -9.59 6.21 -5.09
C GLU A 186 -9.16 6.01 -6.55
N ALA A 187 -7.83 5.95 -6.76
CA ALA A 187 -7.23 5.48 -8.00
C ALA A 187 -6.39 4.23 -7.71
N MET A 188 -6.30 3.32 -8.69
CA MET A 188 -5.44 2.15 -8.61
C MET A 188 -4.50 2.05 -9.82
N LEU A 189 -3.30 1.55 -9.55
CA LEU A 189 -2.26 1.29 -10.53
C LEU A 189 -1.66 -0.09 -10.29
N VAL A 190 -1.57 -0.91 -11.34
CA VAL A 190 -0.64 -2.04 -11.39
C VAL A 190 0.40 -1.71 -12.44
N ALA A 191 1.68 -1.68 -12.04
CA ALA A 191 2.77 -1.32 -12.93
C ALA A 191 3.98 -2.23 -12.72
N GLN A 192 4.73 -2.50 -13.78
CA GLN A 192 5.83 -3.44 -13.80
C GLN A 192 7.16 -2.73 -14.08
N ARG A 193 8.19 -3.07 -13.33
CA ARG A 193 9.56 -2.62 -13.64
C ARG A 193 10.07 -3.32 -14.89
N PRO A 194 10.54 -2.56 -15.91
CA PRO A 194 11.13 -3.12 -17.13
C PRO A 194 12.38 -3.95 -16.83
#